data_22848f63cb54b7e7277b1fcec0a9d958
#
_entry.id   22848f63cb54b7e7277b1fcec0a9d958
#
_cell.length_a   1.000
_cell.length_b   1.000
_cell.length_c   1.000
_cell.angle_alpha   90.00
_cell.angle_beta   90.00
_cell.angle_gamma   90.00
#
_symmetry.space_group_name_H-M   'P 1'
#
loop_
_entity.id
_entity.type
_entity.pdbx_description
1 polymer ?
#
loop_
_entity_poly.entity_id
_entity_poly.type
_entity_poly.pdbx_seq_one_letter_code
_entity_poly.pdbx_strand_id
1 'polypeptide(L)'
;MSKSKNILEIRNVTKKFNTPNNKVLTACDNISLEFEEGKILAIVGESGCGKSTLMKMIVQLENVTSGEILYEGEDITKLKGEKLRQNRRHIQMVFQDPNTSFNPRMKVRDIICEPLLNFGLIKKNQRDDIAKEFLEMVDLPKDFSNRYIHNMSGGQRQRIGIARALTLNPKVVIFDESTSALDVLTQKKIIDLIIKLQKEKNITIGLVCHDIHLVSQISDKVAVMYLGNLVEVIPGRKLQGECKHPYTQTLISSTFHLNMNYSKKKIENIKEAENPIDISKGCPFKNRCKYSIEICKDKKPELKLVSKNHYVACHLNNGEEE
;
A
#
# COMPACT_ATOMS: atom_id res chain seq x y z
N MET A 1 26.20 3.26 12.71
CA MET A 1 25.02 3.03 11.82
C MET A 1 24.10 4.22 12.00
N SER A 2 23.90 5.07 10.99
CA SER A 2 22.91 6.17 11.06
C SER A 2 21.53 5.55 11.25
N LYS A 3 20.74 6.05 12.24
CA LYS A 3 19.32 5.69 12.34
C LYS A 3 18.69 6.00 10.99
N SER A 4 18.02 5.03 10.36
CA SER A 4 17.19 5.28 9.18
C SER A 4 16.16 6.36 9.55
N LYS A 5 16.06 7.38 8.71
CA LYS A 5 15.13 8.50 8.93
C LYS A 5 13.76 8.07 8.45
N ASN A 6 12.75 8.18 9.29
CA ASN A 6 11.36 8.02 8.86
C ASN A 6 10.95 9.25 8.06
N ILE A 7 10.48 9.06 6.82
CA ILE A 7 9.97 10.14 5.98
C ILE A 7 8.47 10.35 6.21
N LEU A 8 7.75 9.26 6.52
CA LEU A 8 6.33 9.28 6.81
C LEU A 8 6.04 8.43 8.05
N GLU A 9 5.25 8.96 8.97
CA GLU A 9 4.83 8.26 10.18
C GLU A 9 3.32 8.34 10.33
N ILE A 10 2.71 7.22 10.62
CA ILE A 10 1.30 7.08 10.95
C ILE A 10 1.24 6.79 12.44
N ARG A 11 0.53 7.61 13.22
CA ARG A 11 0.46 7.50 14.68
C ARG A 11 -0.99 7.36 15.14
N ASN A 12 -1.33 6.17 15.62
CA ASN A 12 -2.64 5.83 16.20
C ASN A 12 -3.83 6.21 15.32
N VAL A 13 -3.67 6.07 13.98
CA VAL A 13 -4.68 6.48 13.01
C VAL A 13 -5.87 5.54 13.04
N THR A 14 -7.06 6.13 13.20
CA THR A 14 -8.34 5.43 13.10
C THR A 14 -9.20 6.06 12.02
N LYS A 15 -9.88 5.22 11.24
CA LYS A 15 -10.89 5.64 10.26
C LYS A 15 -12.19 4.91 10.48
N LYS A 16 -13.25 5.68 10.69
CA LYS A 16 -14.62 5.18 10.84
C LYS A 16 -15.52 5.78 9.76
N PHE A 17 -16.39 4.96 9.23
CA PHE A 17 -17.44 5.38 8.30
C PHE A 17 -18.82 5.10 8.90
N ASN A 18 -19.72 6.06 8.80
CA ASN A 18 -21.11 5.84 9.15
C ASN A 18 -21.80 5.12 7.98
N THR A 19 -22.48 4.02 8.27
CA THR A 19 -23.26 3.27 7.28
C THR A 19 -24.72 3.74 7.27
N PRO A 20 -25.50 3.50 6.19
CA PRO A 20 -26.89 3.92 6.10
C PRO A 20 -27.79 3.40 7.23
N ASN A 21 -27.40 2.30 7.89
CA ASN A 21 -28.16 1.67 8.98
C ASN A 21 -27.73 2.14 10.38
N ASN A 22 -27.16 3.34 10.50
CA ASN A 22 -26.61 3.90 11.75
C ASN A 22 -25.53 3.01 12.43
N LYS A 23 -24.98 2.05 11.70
CA LYS A 23 -23.83 1.26 12.18
C LYS A 23 -22.52 1.94 11.78
N VAL A 24 -21.48 1.70 12.56
CA VAL A 24 -20.14 2.26 12.31
C VAL A 24 -19.22 1.18 11.76
N LEU A 25 -18.73 1.40 10.54
CA LEU A 25 -17.67 0.58 9.95
C LEU A 25 -16.31 1.16 10.36
N THR A 26 -15.50 0.40 11.07
CA THR A 26 -14.11 0.77 11.39
C THR A 26 -13.17 0.18 10.34
N ALA A 27 -12.77 1.01 9.38
CA ALA A 27 -11.89 0.58 8.27
C ALA A 27 -10.41 0.51 8.67
N CYS A 28 -9.98 1.35 9.63
CA CYS A 28 -8.66 1.30 10.26
C CYS A 28 -8.85 1.57 11.75
N ASP A 29 -8.20 0.79 12.60
CA ASP A 29 -8.35 0.87 14.05
C ASP A 29 -6.98 0.97 14.73
N ASN A 30 -6.63 2.19 15.18
CA ASN A 30 -5.41 2.48 15.92
C ASN A 30 -4.12 2.02 15.21
N ILE A 31 -3.98 2.36 13.93
CA ILE A 31 -2.83 1.99 13.11
C ILE A 31 -1.64 2.90 13.41
N SER A 32 -0.50 2.29 13.75
CA SER A 32 0.80 2.98 13.82
C SER A 32 1.81 2.28 12.92
N LEU A 33 2.43 3.03 12.00
CA LEU A 33 3.31 2.48 10.97
C LEU A 33 4.30 3.54 10.48
N GLU A 34 5.53 3.12 10.17
CA GLU A 34 6.62 4.00 9.77
C GLU A 34 7.13 3.63 8.38
N PHE A 35 7.33 4.64 7.54
CA PHE A 35 7.96 4.52 6.23
C PHE A 35 9.39 5.09 6.32
N GLU A 36 10.37 4.23 6.21
CA GLU A 36 11.77 4.61 6.16
C GLU A 36 12.12 5.22 4.81
N GLU A 37 12.89 6.30 4.81
CA GLU A 37 13.29 7.01 3.59
C GLU A 37 14.01 6.08 2.61
N GLY A 38 13.61 6.12 1.33
CA GLY A 38 14.18 5.31 0.27
C GLY A 38 13.90 3.79 0.38
N LYS A 39 12.92 3.36 1.17
CA LYS A 39 12.56 1.95 1.40
C LYS A 39 11.20 1.61 0.84
N ILE A 40 10.96 0.31 0.64
CA ILE A 40 9.69 -0.25 0.22
C ILE A 40 8.98 -0.85 1.42
N LEU A 41 7.84 -0.26 1.81
CA LEU A 41 6.92 -0.84 2.76
C LEU A 41 5.72 -1.42 2.00
N ALA A 42 5.51 -2.73 2.09
CA ALA A 42 4.32 -3.35 1.54
C ALA A 42 3.23 -3.53 2.61
N ILE A 43 1.96 -3.42 2.18
CA ILE A 43 0.80 -3.74 3.00
C ILE A 43 0.03 -4.86 2.33
N VAL A 44 -0.17 -5.96 3.08
CA VAL A 44 -0.86 -7.16 2.61
C VAL A 44 -2.02 -7.50 3.53
N GLY A 45 -2.97 -8.29 3.02
CA GLY A 45 -4.15 -8.75 3.74
C GLY A 45 -5.32 -9.03 2.81
N GLU A 46 -6.40 -9.61 3.33
CA GLU A 46 -7.61 -9.93 2.56
C GLU A 46 -8.27 -8.69 1.97
N SER A 47 -9.09 -8.87 0.92
CA SER A 47 -9.89 -7.77 0.35
C SER A 47 -10.81 -7.18 1.42
N GLY A 48 -10.97 -5.85 1.41
CA GLY A 48 -11.83 -5.16 2.38
C GLY A 48 -11.22 -4.96 3.78
N CYS A 49 -9.99 -5.40 4.07
CA CYS A 49 -9.38 -5.23 5.40
C CYS A 49 -8.87 -3.81 5.72
N GLY A 50 -9.05 -2.82 4.83
CA GLY A 50 -8.72 -1.41 5.09
C GLY A 50 -7.45 -0.88 4.42
N LYS A 51 -6.70 -1.67 3.64
CA LYS A 51 -5.42 -1.27 2.98
C LYS A 51 -5.55 0.00 2.14
N SER A 52 -6.47 -0.01 1.16
CA SER A 52 -6.68 1.14 0.27
C SER A 52 -7.20 2.37 1.02
N THR A 53 -7.98 2.19 2.09
CA THR A 53 -8.41 3.29 2.97
C THR A 53 -7.20 3.92 3.66
N LEU A 54 -6.29 3.10 4.22
CA LEU A 54 -5.06 3.58 4.84
C LEU A 54 -4.21 4.36 3.83
N MET A 55 -4.03 3.82 2.62
CA MET A 55 -3.27 4.50 1.56
C MET A 55 -3.90 5.84 1.14
N LYS A 56 -5.23 5.90 1.04
CA LYS A 56 -5.96 7.15 0.72
C LYS A 56 -5.81 8.20 1.82
N MET A 57 -5.73 7.79 3.10
CA MET A 57 -5.45 8.73 4.19
C MET A 57 -4.03 9.29 4.11
N ILE A 58 -3.03 8.49 3.77
CA ILE A 58 -1.64 8.91 3.60
C ILE A 58 -1.53 10.01 2.52
N VAL A 59 -2.19 9.84 1.39
CA VAL A 59 -2.19 10.84 0.30
C VAL A 59 -3.26 11.93 0.50
N GLN A 60 -3.90 11.97 1.65
CA GLN A 60 -4.92 12.96 2.04
C GLN A 60 -6.10 13.05 1.05
N LEU A 61 -6.48 11.93 0.44
CA LEU A 61 -7.74 11.76 -0.30
C LEU A 61 -8.88 11.39 0.63
N GLU A 62 -8.56 10.87 1.81
CA GLU A 62 -9.51 10.51 2.86
C GLU A 62 -9.04 11.09 4.19
N ASN A 63 -9.96 11.66 4.96
CA ASN A 63 -9.63 12.23 6.27
C ASN A 63 -9.57 11.13 7.34
N VAL A 64 -8.66 11.24 8.30
CA VAL A 64 -8.65 10.41 9.50
C VAL A 64 -9.82 10.77 10.42
N THR A 65 -10.31 9.81 11.21
CA THR A 65 -11.25 10.08 12.30
C THR A 65 -10.51 10.53 13.56
N SER A 66 -9.36 9.91 13.84
CA SER A 66 -8.43 10.29 14.93
C SER A 66 -7.01 9.83 14.60
N GLY A 67 -6.03 10.29 15.36
CA GLY A 67 -4.61 10.03 15.14
C GLY A 67 -3.96 11.07 14.22
N GLU A 68 -2.70 10.85 13.88
CA GLU A 68 -1.85 11.80 13.17
C GLU A 68 -1.09 11.11 12.05
N ILE A 69 -0.85 11.84 10.95
CA ILE A 69 0.05 11.45 9.86
C ILE A 69 1.11 12.53 9.75
N LEU A 70 2.37 12.17 9.93
CA LEU A 70 3.49 13.08 9.85
C LEU A 70 4.28 12.81 8.57
N TYR A 71 4.62 13.87 7.85
CA TYR A 71 5.54 13.86 6.73
C TYR A 71 6.77 14.70 7.09
N GLU A 72 7.96 14.11 7.04
CA GLU A 72 9.23 14.74 7.49
C GLU A 72 9.13 15.36 8.90
N GLY A 73 8.32 14.75 9.78
CA GLY A 73 8.10 15.22 11.16
C GLY A 73 7.00 16.27 11.33
N GLU A 74 6.45 16.80 10.24
CA GLU A 74 5.35 17.77 10.28
C GLU A 74 3.99 17.06 10.17
N ASP A 75 3.03 17.43 11.02
CA ASP A 75 1.66 16.91 10.96
C ASP A 75 0.94 17.43 9.71
N ILE A 76 0.63 16.49 8.81
CA ILE A 76 -0.10 16.77 7.58
C ILE A 76 -1.61 16.46 7.68
N THR A 77 -2.06 15.92 8.80
CA THR A 77 -3.40 15.34 8.97
C THR A 77 -4.53 16.31 8.66
N LYS A 78 -4.36 17.58 9.03
CA LYS A 78 -5.39 18.62 8.95
C LYS A 78 -5.10 19.70 7.91
N LEU A 79 -4.16 19.48 7.01
CA LEU A 79 -3.83 20.44 5.96
C LEU A 79 -5.04 20.71 5.06
N LYS A 80 -5.23 21.97 4.65
CA LYS A 80 -6.31 22.43 3.77
C LYS A 80 -5.79 23.45 2.74
N GLY A 81 -6.58 23.65 1.69
CA GLY A 81 -6.30 24.67 0.68
C GLY A 81 -4.92 24.53 0.05
N GLU A 82 -4.17 25.63 -0.05
CA GLU A 82 -2.87 25.64 -0.73
C GLU A 82 -1.82 24.82 0.01
N LYS A 83 -1.81 24.75 1.33
CA LYS A 83 -0.89 23.90 2.10
C LYS A 83 -1.08 22.43 1.75
N LEU A 84 -2.32 21.95 1.68
CA LEU A 84 -2.66 20.59 1.24
C LEU A 84 -2.20 20.35 -0.21
N ARG A 85 -2.47 21.32 -1.11
CA ARG A 85 -2.06 21.25 -2.51
C ARG A 85 -0.54 21.14 -2.64
N GLN A 86 0.23 21.92 -1.91
CA GLN A 86 1.69 21.84 -1.90
C GLN A 86 2.20 20.51 -1.33
N ASN A 87 1.61 20.02 -0.23
CA ASN A 87 1.99 18.72 0.34
C ASN A 87 1.79 17.56 -0.66
N ARG A 88 0.73 17.60 -1.45
CA ARG A 88 0.44 16.59 -2.49
C ARG A 88 1.50 16.50 -3.58
N ARG A 89 2.41 17.45 -3.72
CA ARG A 89 3.57 17.34 -4.63
C ARG A 89 4.55 16.27 -4.15
N HIS A 90 4.68 16.12 -2.84
CA HIS A 90 5.68 15.26 -2.23
C HIS A 90 5.22 13.82 -2.05
N ILE A 91 3.90 13.61 -1.95
CA ILE A 91 3.29 12.28 -1.76
C ILE A 91 2.31 12.05 -2.90
N GLN A 92 2.67 11.15 -3.81
CA GLN A 92 1.87 10.82 -5.00
C GLN A 92 1.28 9.41 -4.89
N MET A 93 0.23 9.15 -5.68
CA MET A 93 -0.44 7.84 -5.71
C MET A 93 -0.64 7.35 -7.15
N VAL A 94 -0.34 6.08 -7.35
CA VAL A 94 -0.69 5.33 -8.56
C VAL A 94 -1.85 4.41 -8.21
N PHE A 95 -3.01 4.63 -8.84
CA PHE A 95 -4.25 3.93 -8.54
C PHE A 95 -4.33 2.54 -9.17
N GLN A 96 -5.19 1.70 -8.62
CA GLN A 96 -5.45 0.33 -9.05
C GLN A 96 -5.89 0.24 -10.51
N ASP A 97 -6.84 1.06 -10.93
CA ASP A 97 -7.34 1.11 -12.31
C ASP A 97 -6.95 2.42 -13.01
N PRO A 98 -5.96 2.37 -13.92
CA PRO A 98 -5.59 3.53 -14.71
C PRO A 98 -6.74 4.08 -15.57
N ASN A 99 -7.72 3.23 -15.97
CA ASN A 99 -8.81 3.66 -16.84
C ASN A 99 -9.72 4.68 -16.14
N THR A 100 -9.93 4.53 -14.84
CA THR A 100 -10.74 5.48 -14.05
C THR A 100 -9.98 6.75 -13.69
N SER A 101 -8.64 6.73 -13.81
CA SER A 101 -7.76 7.83 -13.41
C SER A 101 -7.47 8.83 -14.53
N PHE A 102 -7.77 8.47 -15.79
CA PHE A 102 -7.44 9.28 -16.94
C PHE A 102 -8.68 9.73 -17.72
N ASN A 103 -8.67 10.96 -18.19
CA ASN A 103 -9.65 11.42 -19.15
C ASN A 103 -9.36 10.76 -20.53
N PRO A 104 -10.25 9.92 -21.08
CA PRO A 104 -10.00 9.16 -22.31
C PRO A 104 -9.80 10.05 -23.55
N ARG A 105 -10.21 11.32 -23.49
CA ARG A 105 -10.05 12.31 -24.58
C ARG A 105 -8.70 13.00 -24.57
N MET A 106 -7.86 12.77 -23.55
CA MET A 106 -6.53 13.38 -23.46
C MET A 106 -5.48 12.56 -24.18
N LYS A 107 -4.49 13.23 -24.75
CA LYS A 107 -3.26 12.62 -25.26
C LYS A 107 -2.34 12.27 -24.07
N VAL A 108 -1.47 11.29 -24.29
CA VAL A 108 -0.51 10.82 -23.28
C VAL A 108 0.35 11.96 -22.72
N ARG A 109 0.85 12.87 -23.58
CA ARG A 109 1.61 14.04 -23.13
C ARG A 109 0.83 14.96 -22.21
N ASP A 110 -0.47 15.13 -22.47
CA ASP A 110 -1.34 16.00 -21.67
C ASP A 110 -1.60 15.38 -20.28
N ILE A 111 -1.76 14.05 -20.23
CA ILE A 111 -1.92 13.29 -18.99
C ILE A 111 -0.64 13.36 -18.13
N ILE A 112 0.52 13.08 -18.72
CA ILE A 112 1.81 13.11 -18.01
C ILE A 112 2.10 14.51 -17.48
N CYS A 113 1.90 15.55 -18.28
CA CYS A 113 2.24 16.93 -17.93
C CYS A 113 1.16 17.67 -17.15
N GLU A 114 -0.03 17.10 -16.94
CA GLU A 114 -1.14 17.72 -16.22
C GLU A 114 -0.72 18.24 -14.82
N PRO A 115 -0.02 17.44 -13.97
CA PRO A 115 0.40 17.94 -12.67
C PRO A 115 1.35 19.14 -12.77
N LEU A 116 2.30 19.10 -13.68
CA LEU A 116 3.26 20.20 -13.88
C LEU A 116 2.57 21.50 -14.33
N LEU A 117 1.60 21.39 -15.23
CA LEU A 117 0.79 22.53 -15.67
C LEU A 117 -0.05 23.10 -14.54
N ASN A 118 -0.70 22.24 -13.77
CA ASN A 118 -1.55 22.64 -12.65
C ASN A 118 -0.76 23.37 -11.56
N PHE A 119 0.52 23.03 -11.37
CA PHE A 119 1.42 23.74 -10.46
C PHE A 119 2.14 24.92 -11.10
N GLY A 120 1.92 25.18 -12.39
CA GLY A 120 2.57 26.29 -13.10
C GLY A 120 4.07 26.10 -13.32
N LEU A 121 4.57 24.87 -13.25
CA LEU A 121 5.98 24.52 -13.36
C LEU A 121 6.49 24.49 -14.80
N ILE A 122 5.58 24.36 -15.77
CA ILE A 122 5.89 24.32 -17.20
C ILE A 122 4.88 25.15 -18.00
N LYS A 123 5.28 25.56 -19.21
CA LYS A 123 4.39 26.16 -20.21
C LYS A 123 3.80 25.07 -21.15
N LYS A 124 2.67 25.38 -21.80
CA LYS A 124 1.98 24.44 -22.70
C LYS A 124 2.84 23.93 -23.86
N ASN A 125 3.76 24.74 -24.37
CA ASN A 125 4.67 24.37 -25.46
C ASN A 125 5.78 23.39 -25.07
N GLN A 126 6.07 23.21 -23.77
CA GLN A 126 7.10 22.32 -23.25
C GLN A 126 6.60 20.87 -23.03
N ARG A 127 5.28 20.65 -23.13
CA ARG A 127 4.65 19.37 -22.79
C ARG A 127 5.19 18.17 -23.56
N ASP A 128 5.43 18.35 -24.87
CA ASP A 128 5.80 17.21 -25.73
C ASP A 128 7.19 16.69 -25.38
N ASP A 129 8.14 17.58 -25.18
CA ASP A 129 9.53 17.21 -24.84
C ASP A 129 9.61 16.59 -23.46
N ILE A 130 8.96 17.21 -22.46
CA ILE A 130 8.90 16.67 -21.10
C ILE A 130 8.20 15.30 -21.06
N ALA A 131 7.09 15.15 -21.76
CA ALA A 131 6.40 13.87 -21.83
C ALA A 131 7.26 12.76 -22.44
N LYS A 132 8.07 13.06 -23.47
CA LYS A 132 9.01 12.11 -24.07
C LYS A 132 10.08 11.65 -23.08
N GLU A 133 10.60 12.55 -22.23
CA GLU A 133 11.57 12.20 -21.18
C GLU A 133 10.94 11.22 -20.15
N PHE A 134 9.72 11.51 -19.69
CA PHE A 134 9.03 10.65 -18.73
C PHE A 134 8.57 9.32 -19.36
N LEU A 135 8.23 9.28 -20.65
CA LEU A 135 7.95 8.04 -21.38
C LEU A 135 9.18 7.14 -21.42
N GLU A 136 10.34 7.69 -21.74
CA GLU A 136 11.61 6.95 -21.76
C GLU A 136 11.96 6.40 -20.37
N MET A 137 11.73 7.19 -19.31
CA MET A 137 11.96 6.79 -17.92
C MET A 137 11.13 5.56 -17.51
N VAL A 138 9.93 5.39 -18.09
CA VAL A 138 9.06 4.23 -17.84
C VAL A 138 9.12 3.17 -18.96
N ASP A 139 10.19 3.15 -19.75
CA ASP A 139 10.45 2.23 -20.86
C ASP A 139 9.29 2.19 -21.90
N LEU A 140 8.77 3.37 -22.27
CA LEU A 140 7.80 3.55 -23.35
C LEU A 140 8.37 4.37 -24.51
N PRO A 141 7.99 4.08 -25.76
CA PRO A 141 8.42 4.83 -26.92
C PRO A 141 8.01 6.32 -26.85
N LYS A 142 8.91 7.21 -27.26
CA LYS A 142 8.69 8.68 -27.25
C LYS A 142 7.52 9.11 -28.15
N ASP A 143 7.27 8.40 -29.26
CA ASP A 143 6.16 8.67 -30.17
C ASP A 143 4.78 8.47 -29.53
N PHE A 144 4.70 7.77 -28.38
CA PHE A 144 3.45 7.62 -27.63
C PHE A 144 2.93 8.94 -27.07
N SER A 145 3.76 9.98 -26.98
CA SER A 145 3.37 11.31 -26.47
C SER A 145 2.11 11.86 -27.16
N ASN A 146 1.97 11.58 -28.46
CA ASN A 146 0.86 12.06 -29.30
C ASN A 146 -0.36 11.13 -29.38
N ARG A 147 -0.26 9.91 -28.83
CA ARG A 147 -1.36 8.93 -28.82
C ARG A 147 -2.40 9.28 -27.76
N TYR A 148 -3.62 8.82 -27.99
CA TYR A 148 -4.67 8.89 -26.97
C TYR A 148 -4.57 7.70 -26.02
N ILE A 149 -4.96 7.92 -24.74
CA ILE A 149 -4.82 6.90 -23.69
C ILE A 149 -5.64 5.64 -23.97
N HIS A 150 -6.79 5.76 -24.65
CA HIS A 150 -7.61 4.61 -25.00
C HIS A 150 -6.96 3.65 -26.00
N ASN A 151 -5.95 4.11 -26.73
CA ASN A 151 -5.18 3.29 -27.67
C ASN A 151 -4.01 2.53 -27.01
N MET A 152 -3.90 2.60 -25.66
CA MET A 152 -2.83 1.97 -24.89
C MET A 152 -3.30 0.65 -24.26
N SER A 153 -2.41 -0.34 -24.16
CA SER A 153 -2.65 -1.55 -23.36
C SER A 153 -2.71 -1.24 -21.86
N GLY A 154 -3.24 -2.15 -21.05
CA GLY A 154 -3.30 -2.01 -19.59
C GLY A 154 -1.93 -1.70 -18.97
N GLY A 155 -0.89 -2.46 -19.32
CA GLY A 155 0.46 -2.23 -18.82
C GLY A 155 1.08 -0.92 -19.31
N GLN A 156 0.77 -0.47 -20.53
CA GLN A 156 1.19 0.85 -21.03
C GLN A 156 0.50 1.98 -20.27
N ARG A 157 -0.81 1.87 -20.00
CA ARG A 157 -1.54 2.84 -19.17
C ARG A 157 -0.98 2.91 -17.77
N GLN A 158 -0.63 1.76 -17.19
CA GLN A 158 -0.01 1.72 -15.85
C GLN A 158 1.34 2.45 -15.84
N ARG A 159 2.21 2.24 -16.83
CA ARG A 159 3.47 2.96 -16.97
C ARG A 159 3.27 4.47 -17.14
N ILE A 160 2.23 4.89 -17.89
CA ILE A 160 1.85 6.31 -18.02
C ILE A 160 1.41 6.88 -16.67
N GLY A 161 0.67 6.09 -15.86
CA GLY A 161 0.30 6.48 -14.49
C GLY A 161 1.50 6.67 -13.58
N ILE A 162 2.49 5.79 -13.69
CA ILE A 162 3.77 5.90 -12.98
C ILE A 162 4.52 7.16 -13.45
N ALA A 163 4.64 7.38 -14.76
CA ALA A 163 5.26 8.57 -15.32
C ALA A 163 4.62 9.85 -14.78
N ARG A 164 3.28 9.94 -14.82
CA ARG A 164 2.51 11.08 -14.28
C ARG A 164 2.80 11.32 -12.79
N ALA A 165 2.84 10.27 -11.98
CA ALA A 165 3.11 10.40 -10.55
C ALA A 165 4.52 10.93 -10.27
N LEU A 166 5.50 10.60 -11.13
CA LEU A 166 6.89 11.01 -10.97
C LEU A 166 7.18 12.44 -11.45
N THR A 167 6.27 13.08 -12.19
CA THR A 167 6.53 14.42 -12.79
C THR A 167 6.81 15.50 -11.75
N LEU A 168 6.21 15.42 -10.57
CA LEU A 168 6.42 16.38 -9.48
C LEU A 168 7.65 16.05 -8.61
N ASN A 169 8.45 15.06 -9.01
CA ASN A 169 9.61 14.57 -8.25
C ASN A 169 9.27 14.25 -6.78
N PRO A 170 8.28 13.36 -6.53
CA PRO A 170 7.81 13.06 -5.19
C PRO A 170 8.87 12.31 -4.39
N LYS A 171 8.85 12.48 -3.06
CA LYS A 171 9.66 11.69 -2.13
C LYS A 171 8.97 10.38 -1.72
N VAL A 172 7.64 10.33 -1.78
CA VAL A 172 6.83 9.15 -1.46
C VAL A 172 5.89 8.85 -2.61
N VAL A 173 5.84 7.59 -3.05
CA VAL A 173 4.86 7.11 -4.04
C VAL A 173 4.12 5.91 -3.47
N ILE A 174 2.80 6.01 -3.44
CA ILE A 174 1.90 4.96 -3.01
C ILE A 174 1.36 4.21 -4.24
N PHE A 175 1.50 2.90 -4.26
CA PHE A 175 0.93 2.00 -5.28
C PHE A 175 -0.20 1.20 -4.66
N ASP A 176 -1.46 1.48 -5.04
CA ASP A 176 -2.63 0.77 -4.54
C ASP A 176 -3.07 -0.29 -5.57
N GLU A 177 -2.73 -1.56 -5.30
CA GLU A 177 -3.06 -2.73 -6.15
C GLU A 177 -2.80 -2.52 -7.66
N SER A 178 -1.81 -1.73 -7.99
CA SER A 178 -1.56 -1.19 -9.32
C SER A 178 -1.13 -2.23 -10.38
N THR A 179 -1.00 -3.49 -10.00
CA THR A 179 -0.61 -4.58 -10.90
C THR A 179 -1.60 -5.74 -10.95
N SER A 180 -2.67 -5.73 -10.15
CA SER A 180 -3.60 -6.85 -9.97
C SER A 180 -4.39 -7.22 -11.25
N ALA A 181 -4.62 -6.27 -12.15
CA ALA A 181 -5.37 -6.46 -13.39
C ALA A 181 -4.48 -6.82 -14.61
N LEU A 182 -3.18 -7.04 -14.39
CA LEU A 182 -2.20 -7.32 -15.45
C LEU A 182 -1.82 -8.80 -15.49
N ASP A 183 -1.43 -9.28 -16.66
CA ASP A 183 -0.82 -10.61 -16.80
C ASP A 183 0.53 -10.68 -16.06
N VAL A 184 0.95 -11.90 -15.69
CA VAL A 184 2.13 -12.14 -14.83
C VAL A 184 3.42 -11.54 -15.40
N LEU A 185 3.61 -11.59 -16.73
CA LEU A 185 4.82 -11.04 -17.37
C LEU A 185 4.82 -9.51 -17.33
N THR A 186 3.68 -8.90 -17.59
CA THR A 186 3.52 -7.44 -17.52
C THR A 186 3.64 -6.96 -16.07
N GLN A 187 3.06 -7.68 -15.10
CA GLN A 187 3.20 -7.40 -13.68
C GLN A 187 4.67 -7.38 -13.27
N LYS A 188 5.44 -8.41 -13.63
CA LYS A 188 6.88 -8.47 -13.33
C LYS A 188 7.62 -7.26 -13.88
N LYS A 189 7.39 -6.90 -15.15
CA LYS A 189 8.03 -5.72 -15.79
C LYS A 189 7.70 -4.40 -15.08
N ILE A 190 6.47 -4.24 -14.58
CA ILE A 190 6.08 -3.05 -13.80
C ILE A 190 6.80 -3.03 -12.45
N ILE A 191 6.89 -4.16 -11.78
CA ILE A 191 7.60 -4.27 -10.49
C ILE A 191 9.10 -3.99 -10.65
N ASP A 192 9.73 -4.55 -11.68
CA ASP A 192 11.15 -4.29 -11.99
C ASP A 192 11.38 -2.78 -12.24
N LEU A 193 10.46 -2.14 -12.97
CA LEU A 193 10.48 -0.68 -13.19
C LEU A 193 10.36 0.08 -11.86
N ILE A 194 9.44 -0.29 -10.99
CA ILE A 194 9.24 0.35 -9.68
C ILE A 194 10.51 0.26 -8.82
N ILE A 195 11.14 -0.93 -8.77
CA ILE A 195 12.39 -1.17 -8.04
C ILE A 195 13.54 -0.33 -8.61
N LYS A 196 13.66 -0.28 -9.94
CA LYS A 196 14.64 0.54 -10.65
C LYS A 196 14.49 2.02 -10.26
N LEU A 197 13.28 2.56 -10.39
CA LEU A 197 12.98 3.96 -10.07
C LEU A 197 13.18 4.28 -8.57
N GLN A 198 12.83 3.36 -7.68
CA GLN A 198 13.08 3.51 -6.25
C GLN A 198 14.57 3.69 -5.96
N LYS A 199 15.43 2.86 -6.56
CA LYS A 199 16.89 2.92 -6.36
C LYS A 199 17.51 4.16 -6.99
N GLU A 200 17.15 4.47 -8.24
CA GLU A 200 17.74 5.59 -8.99
C GLU A 200 17.36 6.97 -8.42
N LYS A 201 16.14 7.09 -7.91
CA LYS A 201 15.59 8.37 -7.41
C LYS A 201 15.47 8.45 -5.89
N ASN A 202 15.88 7.40 -5.18
CA ASN A 202 15.73 7.27 -3.72
C ASN A 202 14.30 7.55 -3.22
N ILE A 203 13.28 7.05 -3.95
CA ILE A 203 11.87 7.25 -3.63
C ILE A 203 11.45 6.25 -2.55
N THR A 204 10.69 6.70 -1.56
CA THR A 204 10.03 5.83 -0.59
C THR A 204 8.74 5.29 -1.19
N ILE A 205 8.53 3.98 -1.09
CA ILE A 205 7.38 3.32 -1.71
C ILE A 205 6.47 2.68 -0.67
N GLY A 206 5.18 3.01 -0.75
CA GLY A 206 4.10 2.25 -0.12
C GLY A 206 3.42 1.37 -1.17
N LEU A 207 3.42 0.06 -0.98
CA LEU A 207 2.90 -0.90 -1.95
C LEU A 207 1.77 -1.73 -1.36
N VAL A 208 0.56 -1.67 -1.93
CA VAL A 208 -0.51 -2.64 -1.67
C VAL A 208 -0.46 -3.71 -2.76
N CYS A 209 -0.29 -4.95 -2.36
CA CYS A 209 -0.20 -6.08 -3.28
C CYS A 209 -0.84 -7.34 -2.66
N HIS A 210 -1.46 -8.18 -3.49
CA HIS A 210 -2.01 -9.46 -3.08
C HIS A 210 -1.02 -10.62 -3.23
N ASP A 211 0.02 -10.45 -4.04
CA ASP A 211 1.06 -11.46 -4.23
C ASP A 211 2.08 -11.39 -3.10
N ILE A 212 1.91 -12.24 -2.11
CA ILE A 212 2.77 -12.32 -0.93
C ILE A 212 4.19 -12.77 -1.28
N HIS A 213 4.33 -13.64 -2.27
CA HIS A 213 5.64 -14.12 -2.70
C HIS A 213 6.45 -12.97 -3.30
N LEU A 214 5.85 -12.22 -4.21
CA LEU A 214 6.45 -11.03 -4.79
C LEU A 214 6.83 -10.01 -3.70
N VAL A 215 5.90 -9.70 -2.81
CA VAL A 215 6.09 -8.74 -1.71
C VAL A 215 7.26 -9.14 -0.82
N SER A 216 7.41 -10.44 -0.49
CA SER A 216 8.49 -10.93 0.37
C SER A 216 9.88 -10.72 -0.25
N GLN A 217 9.98 -10.69 -1.57
CA GLN A 217 11.25 -10.52 -2.30
C GLN A 217 11.67 -9.06 -2.46
N ILE A 218 10.69 -8.16 -2.64
CA ILE A 218 10.99 -6.78 -3.04
C ILE A 218 10.90 -5.77 -1.90
N SER A 219 10.19 -6.10 -0.81
CA SER A 219 9.91 -5.16 0.26
C SER A 219 10.97 -5.22 1.37
N ASP A 220 11.37 -4.06 1.87
CA ASP A 220 12.20 -3.97 3.07
C ASP A 220 11.41 -4.38 4.32
N LYS A 221 10.12 -3.98 4.38
CA LYS A 221 9.20 -4.25 5.48
C LYS A 221 7.81 -4.59 4.94
N VAL A 222 7.12 -5.51 5.58
CA VAL A 222 5.73 -5.90 5.27
C VAL A 222 4.86 -5.69 6.48
N ALA A 223 3.75 -4.98 6.29
CA ALA A 223 2.70 -4.81 7.29
C ALA A 223 1.48 -5.67 6.89
N VAL A 224 1.06 -6.55 7.77
CA VAL A 224 -0.08 -7.45 7.56
C VAL A 224 -1.31 -6.86 8.23
N MET A 225 -2.38 -6.61 7.47
CA MET A 225 -3.64 -6.06 7.96
C MET A 225 -4.76 -7.10 7.94
N TYR A 226 -5.55 -7.12 9.01
CA TYR A 226 -6.77 -7.93 9.13
C TYR A 226 -7.89 -7.11 9.79
N LEU A 227 -9.05 -6.98 9.12
CA LEU A 227 -10.23 -6.26 9.63
C LEU A 227 -9.87 -4.90 10.27
N GLY A 228 -9.16 -4.05 9.54
CA GLY A 228 -8.77 -2.72 10.00
C GLY A 228 -7.62 -2.67 11.00
N ASN A 229 -7.01 -3.78 11.37
CA ASN A 229 -5.95 -3.86 12.37
C ASN A 229 -4.63 -4.29 11.76
N LEU A 230 -3.50 -3.77 12.27
CA LEU A 230 -2.19 -4.36 12.05
C LEU A 230 -2.04 -5.58 12.95
N VAL A 231 -1.76 -6.74 12.35
CA VAL A 231 -1.57 -7.99 13.08
C VAL A 231 -0.11 -8.42 13.14
N GLU A 232 0.68 -8.03 12.14
CA GLU A 232 2.11 -8.31 12.10
C GLU A 232 2.84 -7.27 11.24
N VAL A 233 4.05 -6.84 11.66
CA VAL A 233 4.98 -6.03 10.87
C VAL A 233 6.32 -6.73 10.89
N ILE A 234 6.85 -7.11 9.72
CA ILE A 234 8.00 -8.01 9.60
C ILE A 234 8.91 -7.57 8.44
N PRO A 235 10.25 -7.79 8.51
CA PRO A 235 11.12 -7.63 7.34
C PRO A 235 10.68 -8.53 6.19
N GLY A 236 10.64 -8.02 4.95
CA GLY A 236 10.07 -8.74 3.80
C GLY A 236 10.67 -10.13 3.62
N ARG A 237 12.01 -10.24 3.65
CA ARG A 237 12.74 -11.53 3.50
C ARG A 237 12.43 -12.58 4.58
N LYS A 238 11.88 -12.16 5.73
CA LYS A 238 11.52 -13.05 6.84
C LYS A 238 10.06 -13.53 6.78
N LEU A 239 9.25 -12.91 5.93
CA LEU A 239 7.80 -13.13 5.88
C LEU A 239 7.45 -14.61 5.67
N GLN A 240 8.12 -15.30 4.75
CA GLN A 240 7.79 -16.69 4.40
C GLN A 240 8.26 -17.74 5.41
N GLY A 241 9.23 -17.44 6.27
CA GLY A 241 9.82 -18.42 7.19
C GLY A 241 9.68 -18.09 8.68
N GLU A 242 9.53 -16.81 9.02
CA GLU A 242 9.59 -16.34 10.40
C GLU A 242 8.30 -15.65 10.87
N CYS A 243 7.22 -15.64 10.06
CA CYS A 243 5.95 -15.06 10.48
C CYS A 243 5.36 -15.78 11.69
N LYS A 244 4.87 -15.03 12.68
CA LYS A 244 4.40 -15.53 13.97
C LYS A 244 2.89 -15.44 14.15
N HIS A 245 2.21 -14.50 13.49
CA HIS A 245 0.77 -14.36 13.64
C HIS A 245 0.02 -15.47 12.88
N PRO A 246 -0.94 -16.19 13.49
CA PRO A 246 -1.66 -17.29 12.84
C PRO A 246 -2.37 -16.89 11.53
N TYR A 247 -2.88 -15.66 11.43
CA TYR A 247 -3.45 -15.15 10.19
C TYR A 247 -2.39 -15.02 9.07
N THR A 248 -1.20 -14.49 9.38
CA THR A 248 -0.11 -14.36 8.40
C THR A 248 0.30 -15.74 7.87
N GLN A 249 0.38 -16.74 8.75
CA GLN A 249 0.68 -18.13 8.36
C GLN A 249 -0.41 -18.70 7.44
N THR A 250 -1.68 -18.43 7.75
CA THR A 250 -2.82 -18.83 6.90
C THR A 250 -2.76 -18.13 5.53
N LEU A 251 -2.47 -16.84 5.51
CA LEU A 251 -2.40 -16.03 4.30
C LEU A 251 -1.28 -16.53 3.37
N ILE A 252 -0.12 -16.89 3.91
CA ILE A 252 1.00 -17.47 3.16
C ILE A 252 0.65 -18.86 2.64
N SER A 253 0.08 -19.72 3.49
CA SER A 253 -0.26 -21.09 3.09
C SER A 253 -1.28 -21.14 1.96
N SER A 254 -2.24 -20.21 1.91
CA SER A 254 -3.24 -20.15 0.84
C SER A 254 -2.65 -19.80 -0.53
N THR A 255 -1.55 -19.06 -0.58
CA THR A 255 -0.86 -18.69 -1.84
C THR A 255 0.02 -19.82 -2.37
N PHE A 256 0.58 -20.68 -1.52
CA PHE A 256 1.42 -21.81 -1.95
C PHE A 256 0.65 -22.93 -2.64
N HIS A 257 -0.64 -23.11 -2.35
CA HIS A 257 -1.44 -24.18 -2.96
C HIS A 257 -1.75 -24.00 -4.45
N LEU A 258 -1.54 -22.83 -5.01
CA LEU A 258 -1.73 -22.56 -6.44
C LEU A 258 -0.52 -22.99 -7.31
N ASN A 259 0.65 -23.27 -6.70
CA ASN A 259 1.91 -23.43 -7.45
C ASN A 259 2.59 -24.81 -7.34
N MET A 260 2.10 -25.77 -6.53
CA MET A 260 2.73 -27.09 -6.43
C MET A 260 1.71 -28.21 -6.18
N ASN A 261 1.92 -29.35 -6.88
CA ASN A 261 1.30 -30.63 -6.57
C ASN A 261 1.76 -31.18 -5.20
N TYR A 262 1.35 -30.53 -4.12
CA TYR A 262 1.55 -31.04 -2.79
C TYR A 262 0.30 -31.78 -2.33
N SER A 263 0.52 -33.01 -1.79
CA SER A 263 -0.45 -33.90 -1.21
C SER A 263 -1.58 -33.15 -0.48
N LYS A 264 -2.82 -33.55 -0.78
CA LYS A 264 -4.09 -33.11 -0.16
C LYS A 264 -4.04 -33.21 1.38
N LYS A 265 -3.33 -32.32 2.06
CA LYS A 265 -3.68 -31.97 3.43
C LYS A 265 -4.95 -31.13 3.33
N LYS A 266 -6.05 -31.64 3.89
CA LYS A 266 -7.37 -31.03 3.96
C LYS A 266 -7.24 -29.52 4.16
N ILE A 267 -7.74 -28.75 3.18
CA ILE A 267 -8.14 -27.37 3.40
C ILE A 267 -9.29 -27.46 4.41
N GLU A 268 -8.97 -27.31 5.69
CA GLU A 268 -10.00 -27.11 6.71
C GLU A 268 -10.77 -25.87 6.27
N ASN A 269 -12.10 -25.96 6.23
CA ASN A 269 -13.01 -24.88 5.85
C ASN A 269 -12.65 -23.62 6.62
N ILE A 270 -11.86 -22.74 6.01
CA ILE A 270 -11.55 -21.44 6.58
C ILE A 270 -12.85 -20.65 6.49
N LYS A 271 -13.48 -20.40 7.64
CA LYS A 271 -14.68 -19.56 7.72
C LYS A 271 -14.41 -18.23 7.02
N GLU A 272 -15.38 -17.72 6.29
CA GLU A 272 -15.31 -16.40 5.67
C GLU A 272 -14.96 -15.31 6.72
N ALA A 273 -14.32 -14.23 6.26
CA ALA A 273 -14.00 -13.12 7.15
C ALA A 273 -15.30 -12.54 7.74
N GLU A 274 -15.26 -12.19 9.02
CA GLU A 274 -16.37 -11.53 9.69
C GLU A 274 -16.69 -10.19 9.02
N ASN A 275 -17.94 -9.77 9.13
CA ASN A 275 -18.35 -8.47 8.65
C ASN A 275 -17.64 -7.39 9.49
N PRO A 276 -16.87 -6.47 8.88
CA PRO A 276 -16.14 -5.43 9.59
C PRO A 276 -17.05 -4.41 10.33
N ILE A 277 -18.36 -4.50 10.16
CA ILE A 277 -19.36 -3.68 10.86
C ILE A 277 -19.58 -4.16 12.32
N ASP A 278 -19.38 -5.44 12.59
CA ASP A 278 -19.66 -6.07 13.89
C ASP A 278 -18.38 -6.57 14.57
N ILE A 279 -17.28 -5.79 14.53
CA ILE A 279 -16.03 -6.20 15.18
C ILE A 279 -16.29 -6.34 16.69
N SER A 280 -16.34 -7.60 17.12
CA SER A 280 -16.52 -7.97 18.53
C SER A 280 -15.29 -7.56 19.35
N LYS A 281 -15.47 -7.38 20.66
CA LYS A 281 -14.35 -7.21 21.60
C LYS A 281 -13.30 -8.32 21.41
N GLY A 282 -12.04 -8.03 21.71
CA GLY A 282 -10.96 -9.00 21.67
C GLY A 282 -10.18 -9.05 20.36
N CYS A 283 -9.48 -10.18 20.13
CA CYS A 283 -8.64 -10.37 18.94
C CYS A 283 -9.50 -10.43 17.67
N PRO A 284 -9.21 -9.64 16.63
CA PRO A 284 -10.00 -9.64 15.40
C PRO A 284 -10.04 -10.99 14.69
N PHE A 285 -9.00 -11.81 14.84
CA PHE A 285 -8.88 -13.11 14.17
C PHE A 285 -9.38 -14.29 15.01
N LYS A 286 -9.88 -14.08 16.24
CA LYS A 286 -10.23 -15.14 17.21
C LYS A 286 -11.13 -16.26 16.69
N ASN A 287 -12.13 -15.92 15.88
CA ASN A 287 -13.13 -16.88 15.39
C ASN A 287 -12.63 -17.76 14.24
N ARG A 288 -11.52 -17.38 13.61
CA ARG A 288 -10.83 -18.14 12.56
C ARG A 288 -9.51 -18.75 13.05
N CYS A 289 -9.07 -18.36 14.24
CA CYS A 289 -7.79 -18.79 14.81
C CYS A 289 -7.91 -20.16 15.47
N LYS A 290 -7.22 -21.16 14.94
CA LYS A 290 -7.16 -22.51 15.54
C LYS A 290 -6.42 -22.57 16.89
N TYR A 291 -5.68 -21.51 17.21
CA TYR A 291 -4.95 -21.37 18.47
C TYR A 291 -5.60 -20.38 19.44
N SER A 292 -6.88 -20.03 19.22
CA SER A 292 -7.59 -19.06 20.06
C SER A 292 -7.67 -19.54 21.50
N ILE A 293 -7.30 -18.66 22.44
CA ILE A 293 -7.38 -18.87 23.89
C ILE A 293 -8.39 -17.89 24.52
N GLU A 294 -8.74 -18.10 25.79
CA GLU A 294 -9.83 -17.34 26.45
C GLU A 294 -9.64 -15.83 26.36
N ILE A 295 -8.44 -15.32 26.64
CA ILE A 295 -8.11 -13.89 26.57
C ILE A 295 -8.37 -13.29 25.19
N CYS A 296 -8.30 -14.07 24.10
CA CYS A 296 -8.57 -13.60 22.75
C CYS A 296 -10.03 -13.16 22.55
N LYS A 297 -10.95 -13.62 23.39
CA LYS A 297 -12.38 -13.26 23.31
C LYS A 297 -12.63 -11.83 23.77
N ASP A 298 -11.90 -11.37 24.78
CA ASP A 298 -12.22 -10.16 25.51
C ASP A 298 -11.19 -9.04 25.33
N LYS A 299 -9.89 -9.39 25.15
CA LYS A 299 -8.82 -8.42 25.05
C LYS A 299 -8.21 -8.41 23.66
N LYS A 300 -8.15 -7.22 23.03
CA LYS A 300 -7.43 -6.98 21.76
C LYS A 300 -5.93 -7.07 22.04
N PRO A 301 -5.16 -7.88 21.26
CA PRO A 301 -3.71 -7.92 21.42
C PRO A 301 -3.08 -6.63 20.89
N GLU A 302 -2.07 -6.14 21.59
CA GLU A 302 -1.25 -5.02 21.16
C GLU A 302 -0.13 -5.50 20.22
N LEU A 303 0.31 -4.62 19.31
CA LEU A 303 1.45 -4.88 18.44
C LEU A 303 2.74 -4.75 19.24
N LYS A 304 3.40 -5.86 19.56
CA LYS A 304 4.62 -5.93 20.38
C LYS A 304 5.82 -6.37 19.59
N LEU A 305 6.99 -5.83 19.92
CA LEU A 305 8.27 -6.27 19.37
C LEU A 305 8.58 -7.71 19.84
N VAL A 306 8.84 -8.61 18.90
CA VAL A 306 9.17 -10.02 19.17
C VAL A 306 10.56 -10.41 18.70
N SER A 307 11.15 -9.63 17.81
CA SER A 307 12.54 -9.69 17.40
C SER A 307 12.90 -8.43 16.60
N LYS A 308 14.15 -8.25 16.24
CA LYS A 308 14.61 -7.05 15.52
C LYS A 308 13.73 -6.70 14.31
N ASN A 309 13.08 -5.55 14.36
CA ASN A 309 12.14 -5.04 13.34
C ASN A 309 10.94 -5.96 13.04
N HIS A 310 10.55 -6.81 14.00
CA HIS A 310 9.45 -7.72 13.87
C HIS A 310 8.46 -7.53 15.02
N TYR A 311 7.23 -7.11 14.70
CA TYR A 311 6.17 -6.80 15.65
C TYR A 311 4.97 -7.71 15.37
N VAL A 312 4.33 -8.21 16.43
CA VAL A 312 3.19 -9.14 16.33
C VAL A 312 2.10 -8.77 17.32
N ALA A 313 0.86 -8.73 16.87
CA ALA A 313 -0.33 -8.51 17.70
C ALA A 313 -1.03 -9.84 18.00
N CYS A 314 -0.44 -10.68 18.87
CA CYS A 314 -0.98 -11.99 19.22
C CYS A 314 -0.66 -12.34 20.68
N HIS A 315 -1.66 -12.83 21.41
CA HIS A 315 -1.49 -13.23 22.83
C HIS A 315 -0.60 -14.48 23.02
N LEU A 316 -0.39 -15.26 21.97
CA LEU A 316 0.51 -16.43 22.02
C LEU A 316 1.99 -16.04 21.93
N ASN A 317 2.27 -14.85 21.45
CA ASN A 317 3.62 -14.30 21.35
C ASN A 317 3.81 -13.30 22.49
N ASN A 318 3.92 -13.78 23.72
CA ASN A 318 4.43 -12.98 24.84
C ASN A 318 5.88 -12.66 24.47
N GLY A 319 6.15 -11.35 24.26
CA GLY A 319 7.51 -10.93 23.90
C GLY A 319 8.51 -11.57 24.84
N GLU A 320 9.52 -12.21 24.28
CA GLU A 320 10.71 -12.50 25.05
C GLU A 320 11.30 -11.13 25.39
N GLU A 321 11.20 -10.77 26.66
CA GLU A 321 11.98 -9.68 27.23
C GLU A 321 13.44 -10.14 27.17
N GLU A 322 14.22 -9.62 26.22
CA GLU A 322 15.67 -9.54 26.31
C GLU A 322 16.09 -8.20 26.91
#